data_19487cfe6a86f4598fbb7310e74e5dcd
#
_entry.id   19487cfe6a86f4598fbb7310e74e5dcd
#
_cell.length_a   1.000
_cell.length_b   1.000
_cell.length_c   1.000
_cell.angle_alpha   90.00
_cell.angle_beta   90.00
_cell.angle_gamma   90.00
#
_symmetry.space_group_name_H-M   'P 1'
#
loop_
_entity.id
_entity.type
_entity.pdbx_description
1 polymer ?
#
loop_
_entity_poly.entity_id
_entity_poly.type
_entity_poly.pdbx_seq_one_letter_code
_entity_poly.pdbx_strand_id
1 'polypeptide(L)'
;GESLSDFSAQSGTAWKTCILNFAPEIIFGTILPCLILTTLMQSASQAQNQPLLAARSESDIRRGVFWASFVNSMAAYPWVILALVGMAIPAIAANGAKLAVPGIALMALPPWMVGLLMIALLSATLSTTEGLMLATSHIVVHDIFKRALNPGMSDATFLKLTRLMIFVCAILVVIPALKLPYIFSIFMWTFSFAIPVFGAYLI
;
A
#
# COMPACT_ATOMS: atom_id res chain seq x y z
N GLY A 1 27.09 -28.28 -10.36
CA GLY A 1 25.71 -28.28 -9.99
C GLY A 1 25.59 -28.38 -8.47
N GLU A 2 25.17 -27.31 -7.82
CA GLU A 2 24.82 -27.38 -6.39
C GLU A 2 23.60 -28.31 -6.25
N SER A 3 23.71 -29.27 -5.37
CA SER A 3 22.64 -30.26 -5.16
C SER A 3 21.47 -29.65 -4.40
N LEU A 4 20.25 -30.14 -4.64
CA LEU A 4 19.07 -29.72 -3.89
C LEU A 4 19.25 -29.92 -2.37
N SER A 5 20.14 -30.80 -1.94
CA SER A 5 20.51 -31.03 -0.54
C SER A 5 21.30 -29.86 0.05
N ASP A 6 22.19 -29.22 -0.70
CA ASP A 6 22.98 -28.06 -0.24
C ASP A 6 22.10 -26.82 -0.12
N PHE A 7 21.15 -26.67 -1.04
CA PHE A 7 20.14 -25.62 -0.99
C PHE A 7 19.20 -25.78 0.22
N SER A 8 18.76 -27.01 0.53
CA SER A 8 17.93 -27.29 1.68
C SER A 8 18.63 -27.06 3.02
N ALA A 9 19.94 -27.33 3.07
CA ALA A 9 20.77 -27.09 4.27
C ALA A 9 21.01 -25.58 4.49
N GLN A 10 21.31 -24.82 3.43
CA GLN A 10 21.49 -23.37 3.49
C GLN A 10 20.16 -22.64 3.77
N SER A 11 19.07 -23.03 3.13
CA SER A 11 17.76 -22.43 3.39
C SER A 11 17.23 -22.80 4.77
N GLY A 12 17.48 -24.02 5.23
CA GLY A 12 17.04 -24.51 6.55
C GLY A 12 17.67 -23.74 7.73
N THR A 13 18.90 -23.24 7.58
CA THR A 13 19.55 -22.37 8.58
C THR A 13 19.18 -20.90 8.41
N ALA A 14 19.10 -20.41 7.19
CA ALA A 14 18.79 -19.02 6.90
C ALA A 14 17.38 -18.60 7.35
N TRP A 15 16.35 -19.45 7.15
CA TRP A 15 15.00 -19.11 7.61
C TRP A 15 14.86 -19.18 9.13
N LYS A 16 15.55 -20.13 9.81
CA LYS A 16 15.57 -20.21 11.28
C LYS A 16 16.24 -18.99 11.91
N THR A 17 17.34 -18.52 11.35
CA THR A 17 18.00 -17.30 11.80
C THR A 17 17.20 -16.04 11.47
N CYS A 18 16.53 -15.99 10.34
CA CYS A 18 15.72 -14.83 9.92
C CYS A 18 14.39 -14.70 10.69
N ILE A 19 13.73 -15.83 11.00
CA ILE A 19 12.42 -15.81 11.69
C ILE A 19 12.56 -15.86 13.21
N LEU A 20 13.60 -16.51 13.75
CA LEU A 20 13.78 -16.69 15.20
C LEU A 20 14.75 -15.69 15.84
N ASN A 21 15.68 -15.11 15.10
CA ASN A 21 16.50 -13.98 15.54
C ASN A 21 15.90 -12.67 15.02
N PHE A 22 14.80 -12.25 15.59
CA PHE A 22 14.40 -10.84 15.50
C PHE A 22 15.47 -10.03 16.23
N ALA A 23 16.51 -9.62 15.51
CA ALA A 23 17.49 -8.71 16.06
C ALA A 23 16.74 -7.49 16.62
N PRO A 24 16.99 -7.05 17.85
CA PRO A 24 16.33 -5.89 18.45
C PRO A 24 16.35 -4.68 17.53
N GLU A 25 17.41 -4.53 16.73
CA GLU A 25 17.58 -3.48 15.72
C GLU A 25 16.50 -3.50 14.64
N ILE A 26 16.05 -4.68 14.19
CA ILE A 26 14.98 -4.81 13.19
C ILE A 26 13.62 -4.50 13.83
N ILE A 27 13.40 -4.97 15.06
CA ILE A 27 12.13 -4.73 15.78
C ILE A 27 11.97 -3.24 16.05
N PHE A 28 12.94 -2.61 16.69
CA PHE A 28 12.87 -1.20 17.11
C PHE A 28 13.16 -0.23 15.97
N GLY A 29 14.05 -0.59 15.03
CA GLY A 29 14.43 0.27 13.90
C GLY A 29 13.48 0.24 12.71
N THR A 30 12.72 -0.85 12.52
CA THR A 30 11.88 -1.00 11.32
C THR A 30 10.45 -1.41 11.66
N ILE A 31 10.25 -2.52 12.39
CA ILE A 31 8.90 -3.08 12.58
C ILE A 31 8.03 -2.16 13.43
N LEU A 32 8.52 -1.75 14.59
CA LEU A 32 7.77 -0.92 15.53
C LEU A 32 7.43 0.47 14.95
N PRO A 33 8.38 1.22 14.37
CA PRO A 33 8.08 2.46 13.68
C PRO A 33 7.07 2.28 12.54
N CYS A 34 7.21 1.25 11.70
CA CYS A 34 6.25 0.97 10.63
C CYS A 34 4.85 0.67 11.16
N LEU A 35 4.70 -0.10 12.25
CA LEU A 35 3.41 -0.38 12.88
C LEU A 35 2.76 0.88 13.42
N ILE A 36 3.50 1.70 14.17
CA ILE A 36 2.99 2.95 14.73
C ILE A 36 2.58 3.90 13.62
N LEU A 37 3.46 4.12 12.63
CA LEU A 37 3.20 5.04 11.53
C LEU A 37 2.03 4.60 10.66
N THR A 38 1.95 3.32 10.28
CA THR A 38 0.83 2.80 9.50
C THR A 38 -0.49 2.93 10.26
N THR A 39 -0.52 2.66 11.55
CA THR A 39 -1.72 2.80 12.38
C THR A 39 -2.19 4.25 12.43
N LEU A 40 -1.27 5.19 12.65
CA LEU A 40 -1.57 6.62 12.67
C LEU A 40 -2.05 7.13 11.30
N MET A 41 -1.36 6.75 10.21
CA MET A 41 -1.75 7.13 8.85
C MET A 41 -3.12 6.60 8.46
N GLN A 42 -3.45 5.37 8.82
CA GLN A 42 -4.76 4.78 8.54
C GLN A 42 -5.88 5.52 9.28
N SER A 43 -5.66 5.91 10.54
CA SER A 43 -6.65 6.66 11.31
C SER A 43 -6.93 8.07 10.75
N ALA A 44 -5.95 8.69 10.10
CA ALA A 44 -6.11 10.00 9.46
C ALA A 44 -6.52 9.92 7.97
N SER A 45 -6.55 8.74 7.38
CA SER A 45 -6.88 8.56 5.97
C SER A 45 -8.37 8.83 5.69
N GLN A 46 -8.68 9.83 4.89
CA GLN A 46 -10.05 10.14 4.50
C GLN A 46 -10.70 8.98 3.73
N ALA A 47 -9.95 8.28 2.88
CA ALA A 47 -10.45 7.13 2.13
C ALA A 47 -10.91 5.98 3.04
N GLN A 48 -10.27 5.82 4.21
CA GLN A 48 -10.65 4.83 5.22
C GLN A 48 -11.80 5.31 6.09
N ASN A 49 -11.87 6.60 6.39
CA ASN A 49 -12.86 7.16 7.30
C ASN A 49 -14.23 7.40 6.64
N GLN A 50 -14.28 7.66 5.34
CA GLN A 50 -15.56 7.86 4.62
C GLN A 50 -16.57 6.72 4.82
N PRO A 51 -16.22 5.42 4.65
CA PRO A 51 -17.14 4.33 4.91
C PRO A 51 -17.60 4.26 6.37
N LEU A 52 -16.74 4.65 7.31
CA LEU A 52 -17.07 4.65 8.75
C LEU A 52 -18.11 5.70 9.08
N LEU A 53 -18.02 6.88 8.46
CA LEU A 53 -19.01 7.96 8.62
C LEU A 53 -20.39 7.63 8.03
N ALA A 54 -20.45 6.70 7.07
CA ALA A 54 -21.70 6.25 6.45
C ALA A 54 -22.39 5.14 7.25
N ALA A 55 -21.79 4.61 8.31
CA ALA A 55 -22.34 3.53 9.12
C ALA A 55 -23.53 4.01 9.98
N ARG A 56 -24.51 3.12 10.20
CA ARG A 56 -25.74 3.44 10.94
C ARG A 56 -25.54 3.46 12.46
N SER A 57 -24.60 2.69 12.96
CA SER A 57 -24.36 2.58 14.40
C SER A 57 -22.88 2.35 14.72
N GLU A 58 -22.48 2.70 15.92
CA GLU A 58 -21.11 2.47 16.42
C GLU A 58 -20.77 0.97 16.52
N SER A 59 -21.77 0.13 16.84
CA SER A 59 -21.59 -1.31 16.88
C SER A 59 -21.31 -1.90 15.49
N ASP A 60 -21.93 -1.35 14.44
CA ASP A 60 -21.68 -1.76 13.06
C ASP A 60 -20.27 -1.37 12.62
N ILE A 61 -19.79 -0.19 13.02
CA ILE A 61 -18.41 0.25 12.78
C ILE A 61 -17.43 -0.75 13.41
N ARG A 62 -17.58 -1.05 14.70
CA ARG A 62 -16.67 -1.95 15.43
C ARG A 62 -16.64 -3.36 14.82
N ARG A 63 -17.80 -3.92 14.53
CA ARG A 63 -17.90 -5.23 13.88
C ARG A 63 -17.35 -5.23 12.47
N GLY A 64 -17.67 -4.20 11.68
CA GLY A 64 -17.20 -4.04 10.32
C GLY A 64 -15.68 -3.92 10.26
N VAL A 65 -15.08 -3.07 11.10
CA VAL A 65 -13.61 -2.91 11.17
C VAL A 65 -12.93 -4.20 11.61
N PHE A 66 -13.47 -4.90 12.61
CA PHE A 66 -12.92 -6.17 13.06
C PHE A 66 -12.90 -7.22 11.95
N TRP A 67 -14.04 -7.45 11.29
CA TRP A 67 -14.12 -8.43 10.21
C TRP A 67 -13.31 -8.01 8.98
N ALA A 68 -13.33 -6.75 8.62
CA ALA A 68 -12.50 -6.23 7.53
C ALA A 68 -11.00 -6.44 7.80
N SER A 69 -10.54 -6.17 9.01
CA SER A 69 -9.15 -6.39 9.40
C SER A 69 -8.77 -7.87 9.37
N PHE A 70 -9.66 -8.75 9.85
CA PHE A 70 -9.45 -10.19 9.82
C PHE A 70 -9.35 -10.72 8.40
N VAL A 71 -10.31 -10.37 7.54
CA VAL A 71 -10.32 -10.80 6.12
C VAL A 71 -9.11 -10.24 5.37
N ASN A 72 -8.77 -8.97 5.59
CA ASN A 72 -7.61 -8.35 4.96
C ASN A 72 -6.29 -9.03 5.37
N SER A 73 -6.14 -9.37 6.65
CA SER A 73 -4.98 -10.12 7.13
C SER A 73 -4.91 -11.51 6.50
N MET A 74 -6.02 -12.25 6.45
CA MET A 74 -6.07 -13.57 5.80
C MET A 74 -5.73 -13.48 4.31
N ALA A 75 -6.17 -12.45 3.62
CA ALA A 75 -5.85 -12.22 2.22
C ALA A 75 -4.38 -11.83 1.98
N ALA A 76 -3.70 -11.23 2.95
CA ALA A 76 -2.31 -10.83 2.83
C ALA A 76 -1.31 -12.01 2.93
N TYR A 77 -1.59 -13.01 3.76
CA TYR A 77 -0.66 -14.14 3.97
C TYR A 77 -0.29 -14.91 2.71
N PRO A 78 -1.22 -15.28 1.80
CA PRO A 78 -0.86 -15.98 0.56
C PRO A 78 0.15 -15.21 -0.28
N TRP A 79 0.04 -13.88 -0.35
CA TRP A 79 0.96 -13.04 -1.11
C TRP A 79 2.37 -13.02 -0.53
N VAL A 80 2.47 -13.00 0.81
CA VAL A 80 3.76 -13.09 1.50
C VAL A 80 4.41 -14.44 1.26
N ILE A 81 3.65 -15.54 1.37
CA ILE A 81 4.16 -16.89 1.10
C ILE A 81 4.65 -17.00 -0.35
N LEU A 82 3.85 -16.53 -1.32
CA LEU A 82 4.24 -16.54 -2.72
C LEU A 82 5.52 -15.72 -2.97
N ALA A 83 5.63 -14.56 -2.35
CA ALA A 83 6.84 -13.73 -2.48
C ALA A 83 8.07 -14.45 -1.92
N LEU A 84 7.97 -15.10 -0.77
CA LEU A 84 9.06 -15.87 -0.15
C LEU A 84 9.46 -17.07 -1.03
N VAL A 85 8.49 -17.82 -1.55
CA VAL A 85 8.74 -18.94 -2.47
C VAL A 85 9.42 -18.44 -3.74
N GLY A 86 8.96 -17.30 -4.30
CA GLY A 86 9.57 -16.71 -5.49
C GLY A 86 11.03 -16.30 -5.28
N MET A 87 11.33 -15.74 -4.12
CA MET A 87 12.71 -15.38 -3.77
C MET A 87 13.60 -16.60 -3.48
N ALA A 88 13.01 -17.75 -3.13
CA ALA A 88 13.74 -19.00 -2.96
C ALA A 88 14.16 -19.63 -4.30
N ILE A 89 13.57 -19.22 -5.42
CA ILE A 89 13.92 -19.72 -6.77
C ILE A 89 15.03 -18.84 -7.37
N PRO A 90 16.26 -19.36 -7.60
CA PRO A 90 17.38 -18.54 -8.05
C PRO A 90 17.12 -17.79 -9.36
N ALA A 91 16.39 -18.40 -10.30
CA ALA A 91 16.05 -17.79 -11.58
C ALA A 91 15.13 -16.56 -11.42
N ILE A 92 14.28 -16.53 -10.40
CA ILE A 92 13.39 -15.39 -10.08
C ILE A 92 14.15 -14.37 -9.25
N ALA A 93 14.88 -14.83 -8.24
CA ALA A 93 15.66 -13.98 -7.33
C ALA A 93 16.68 -13.11 -8.07
N ALA A 94 17.31 -13.65 -9.13
CA ALA A 94 18.25 -12.92 -9.98
C ALA A 94 17.63 -11.68 -10.66
N ASN A 95 16.30 -11.68 -10.89
CA ASN A 95 15.56 -10.56 -11.47
C ASN A 95 15.03 -9.56 -10.42
N GLY A 96 15.28 -9.83 -9.15
CA GLY A 96 14.91 -8.97 -8.02
C GLY A 96 13.52 -9.26 -7.43
N ALA A 97 13.33 -8.83 -6.19
CA ALA A 97 12.12 -9.11 -5.38
C ALA A 97 10.80 -8.63 -6.02
N LYS A 98 10.87 -7.60 -6.86
CA LYS A 98 9.67 -7.08 -7.58
C LYS A 98 9.03 -8.11 -8.50
N LEU A 99 9.82 -9.03 -9.02
CA LEU A 99 9.36 -10.06 -9.96
C LEU A 99 9.08 -11.41 -9.29
N ALA A 100 9.13 -11.48 -7.94
CA ALA A 100 8.89 -12.74 -7.23
C ALA A 100 7.50 -13.33 -7.54
N VAL A 101 6.44 -12.58 -7.35
CA VAL A 101 5.07 -13.04 -7.59
C VAL A 101 4.76 -13.20 -9.08
N PRO A 102 5.05 -12.21 -9.96
CA PRO A 102 4.89 -12.39 -11.40
C PRO A 102 5.72 -13.57 -11.96
N GLY A 103 6.94 -13.77 -11.47
CA GLY A 103 7.81 -14.85 -11.90
C GLY A 103 7.24 -16.23 -11.57
N ILE A 104 6.70 -16.43 -10.34
CA ILE A 104 6.00 -17.67 -10.02
C ILE A 104 4.77 -17.87 -10.91
N ALA A 105 3.99 -16.82 -11.12
CA ALA A 105 2.81 -16.89 -11.96
C ALA A 105 3.16 -17.35 -13.38
N LEU A 106 4.23 -16.82 -13.98
CA LEU A 106 4.72 -17.22 -15.29
C LEU A 106 5.22 -18.67 -15.35
N MET A 107 5.74 -19.20 -14.25
CA MET A 107 6.24 -20.58 -14.18
C MET A 107 5.12 -21.60 -13.90
N ALA A 108 4.13 -21.24 -13.08
CA ALA A 108 3.14 -22.17 -12.54
C ALA A 108 1.80 -22.13 -13.27
N LEU A 109 1.46 -21.02 -13.95
CA LEU A 109 0.14 -20.80 -14.54
C LEU A 109 0.20 -20.84 -16.08
N PRO A 110 -0.87 -21.32 -16.74
CA PRO A 110 -0.98 -21.20 -18.19
C PRO A 110 -1.13 -19.72 -18.59
N PRO A 111 -0.72 -19.35 -19.83
CA PRO A 111 -0.63 -17.95 -20.28
C PRO A 111 -1.91 -17.13 -20.09
N TRP A 112 -3.08 -17.73 -20.32
CA TRP A 112 -4.36 -17.06 -20.16
C TRP A 112 -4.67 -16.69 -18.69
N MET A 113 -4.27 -17.54 -17.72
CA MET A 113 -4.41 -17.24 -16.29
C MET A 113 -3.43 -16.15 -15.86
N VAL A 114 -2.22 -16.14 -16.39
CA VAL A 114 -1.27 -15.04 -16.14
C VAL A 114 -1.85 -13.72 -16.64
N GLY A 115 -2.47 -13.71 -17.83
CA GLY A 115 -3.17 -12.53 -18.35
C GLY A 115 -4.28 -12.04 -17.42
N LEU A 116 -5.13 -12.95 -16.92
CA LEU A 116 -6.18 -12.61 -15.95
C LEU A 116 -5.60 -12.05 -14.64
N LEU A 117 -4.53 -12.65 -14.12
CA LEU A 117 -3.86 -12.17 -12.91
C LEU A 117 -3.31 -10.76 -13.11
N MET A 118 -2.69 -10.48 -14.25
CA MET A 118 -2.16 -9.14 -14.55
C MET A 118 -3.28 -8.10 -14.66
N ILE A 119 -4.39 -8.43 -15.31
CA ILE A 119 -5.56 -7.56 -15.39
C ILE A 119 -6.14 -7.32 -13.99
N ALA A 120 -6.25 -8.34 -13.15
CA ALA A 120 -6.75 -8.21 -11.78
C ALA A 120 -5.85 -7.29 -10.94
N LEU A 121 -4.53 -7.44 -11.02
CA LEU A 121 -3.56 -6.58 -10.33
C LEU A 121 -3.65 -5.13 -10.80
N LEU A 122 -3.74 -4.91 -12.12
CA LEU A 122 -3.92 -3.57 -12.69
C LEU A 122 -5.23 -2.95 -12.23
N SER A 123 -6.33 -3.70 -12.25
CA SER A 123 -7.63 -3.22 -11.81
C SER A 123 -7.64 -2.85 -10.32
N ALA A 124 -7.01 -3.65 -9.47
CA ALA A 124 -6.88 -3.36 -8.04
C ALA A 124 -6.07 -2.08 -7.79
N THR A 125 -4.95 -1.91 -8.48
CA THR A 125 -4.13 -0.69 -8.35
C THR A 125 -4.84 0.55 -8.89
N LEU A 126 -5.53 0.46 -10.01
CA LEU A 126 -6.32 1.57 -10.56
C LEU A 126 -7.44 1.99 -9.62
N SER A 127 -8.21 1.04 -9.10
CA SER A 127 -9.31 1.31 -8.16
C SER A 127 -8.83 2.06 -6.91
N THR A 128 -7.72 1.64 -6.33
CA THR A 128 -7.12 2.32 -5.17
C THR A 128 -6.63 3.73 -5.53
N THR A 129 -5.98 3.86 -6.69
CA THR A 129 -5.45 5.15 -7.16
C THR A 129 -6.58 6.15 -7.41
N GLU A 130 -7.67 5.74 -8.04
CA GLU A 130 -8.85 6.59 -8.26
C GLU A 130 -9.43 7.11 -6.96
N GLY A 131 -9.61 6.25 -5.96
CA GLY A 131 -10.11 6.63 -4.64
C GLY A 131 -9.21 7.66 -3.94
N LEU A 132 -7.90 7.45 -3.96
CA LEU A 132 -6.93 8.37 -3.37
C LEU A 132 -6.86 9.71 -4.09
N MET A 133 -6.87 9.70 -5.43
CA MET A 133 -6.88 10.93 -6.24
C MET A 133 -8.15 11.75 -6.00
N LEU A 134 -9.30 11.08 -5.95
CA LEU A 134 -10.57 11.75 -5.67
C LEU A 134 -10.57 12.37 -4.27
N ALA A 135 -10.16 11.61 -3.24
CA ALA A 135 -10.09 12.10 -1.86
C ALA A 135 -9.14 13.31 -1.75
N THR A 136 -7.93 13.21 -2.30
CA THR A 136 -6.94 14.30 -2.26
C THR A 136 -7.45 15.55 -2.99
N SER A 137 -8.02 15.38 -4.18
CA SER A 137 -8.55 16.49 -4.97
C SER A 137 -9.74 17.16 -4.26
N HIS A 138 -10.59 16.37 -3.62
CA HIS A 138 -11.72 16.87 -2.85
C HIS A 138 -11.25 17.71 -1.65
N ILE A 139 -10.28 17.24 -0.88
CA ILE A 139 -9.68 17.97 0.26
C ILE A 139 -9.13 19.32 -0.21
N VAL A 140 -8.30 19.30 -1.26
CA VAL A 140 -7.69 20.53 -1.79
C VAL A 140 -8.75 21.53 -2.23
N VAL A 141 -9.75 21.08 -2.99
CA VAL A 141 -10.80 22.00 -3.48
C VAL A 141 -11.70 22.46 -2.35
N HIS A 142 -12.06 21.59 -1.42
CA HIS A 142 -12.92 21.94 -0.30
C HIS A 142 -12.23 22.90 0.67
N ASP A 143 -11.03 22.57 1.13
CA ASP A 143 -10.38 23.28 2.23
C ASP A 143 -9.71 24.57 1.75
N ILE A 144 -9.06 24.53 0.56
CA ILE A 144 -8.36 25.71 0.03
C ILE A 144 -9.32 26.58 -0.78
N PHE A 145 -9.96 26.03 -1.81
CA PHE A 145 -10.75 26.85 -2.73
C PHE A 145 -12.11 27.25 -2.16
N LYS A 146 -12.90 26.30 -1.63
CA LYS A 146 -14.24 26.59 -1.13
C LYS A 146 -14.19 27.27 0.23
N ARG A 147 -13.41 26.74 1.19
CA ARG A 147 -13.41 27.25 2.57
C ARG A 147 -12.57 28.52 2.73
N ALA A 148 -11.36 28.57 2.16
CA ALA A 148 -10.44 29.67 2.37
C ALA A 148 -10.60 30.80 1.34
N LEU A 149 -10.84 30.50 0.06
CA LEU A 149 -10.85 31.49 -1.00
C LEU A 149 -12.26 31.96 -1.41
N ASN A 150 -13.21 31.03 -1.52
CA ASN A 150 -14.57 31.37 -1.96
C ASN A 150 -15.64 30.53 -1.25
N PRO A 151 -16.09 30.93 -0.04
CA PRO A 151 -17.13 30.22 0.70
C PRO A 151 -18.48 30.11 -0.02
N GLY A 152 -18.76 31.01 -0.96
CA GLY A 152 -20.00 31.02 -1.78
C GLY A 152 -19.90 30.22 -3.07
N MET A 153 -18.87 29.38 -3.25
CA MET A 153 -18.69 28.60 -4.48
C MET A 153 -19.88 27.69 -4.77
N SER A 154 -20.40 27.75 -6.01
CA SER A 154 -21.48 26.88 -6.46
C SER A 154 -20.99 25.42 -6.61
N ASP A 155 -21.87 24.46 -6.39
CA ASP A 155 -21.56 23.03 -6.51
C ASP A 155 -21.08 22.65 -7.91
N ALA A 156 -21.58 23.29 -8.95
CA ALA A 156 -21.14 23.09 -10.32
C ALA A 156 -19.66 23.50 -10.51
N THR A 157 -19.25 24.62 -9.93
CA THR A 157 -17.85 25.10 -9.96
C THR A 157 -16.96 24.19 -9.13
N PHE A 158 -17.43 23.76 -7.95
CA PHE A 158 -16.75 22.81 -7.09
C PHE A 158 -16.43 21.50 -7.84
N LEU A 159 -17.40 20.91 -8.52
CA LEU A 159 -17.20 19.68 -9.31
C LEU A 159 -16.22 19.87 -10.47
N LYS A 160 -16.30 21.00 -11.19
CA LYS A 160 -15.37 21.30 -12.28
C LYS A 160 -13.93 21.41 -11.74
N LEU A 161 -13.76 22.12 -10.64
CA LEU A 161 -12.45 22.32 -10.02
C LEU A 161 -11.88 21.00 -9.46
N THR A 162 -12.72 20.16 -8.85
CA THR A 162 -12.30 18.82 -8.38
C THR A 162 -11.81 17.97 -9.54
N ARG A 163 -12.52 17.96 -10.68
CA ARG A 163 -12.07 17.24 -11.88
C ARG A 163 -10.72 17.75 -12.39
N LEU A 164 -10.53 19.07 -12.42
CA LEU A 164 -9.25 19.67 -12.83
C LEU A 164 -8.14 19.26 -11.87
N MET A 165 -8.41 19.27 -10.56
CA MET A 165 -7.42 18.88 -9.54
C MET A 165 -7.03 17.40 -9.62
N ILE A 166 -7.93 16.50 -10.04
CA ILE A 166 -7.59 15.10 -10.30
C ILE A 166 -6.50 15.01 -11.39
N PHE A 167 -6.63 15.75 -12.49
CA PHE A 167 -5.61 15.79 -13.55
C PHE A 167 -4.29 16.35 -13.04
N VAL A 168 -4.33 17.42 -12.26
CA VAL A 168 -3.13 18.00 -11.65
C VAL A 168 -2.44 17.01 -10.73
N CYS A 169 -3.18 16.34 -9.86
CA CYS A 169 -2.66 15.29 -8.98
C CYS A 169 -2.07 14.13 -9.78
N ALA A 170 -2.72 13.69 -10.86
CA ALA A 170 -2.21 12.63 -11.72
C ALA A 170 -0.83 12.98 -12.31
N ILE A 171 -0.67 14.20 -12.83
CA ILE A 171 0.61 14.66 -13.37
C ILE A 171 1.68 14.73 -12.26
N LEU A 172 1.33 15.28 -11.09
CA LEU A 172 2.25 15.39 -9.96
C LEU A 172 2.74 14.05 -9.44
N VAL A 173 1.90 13.00 -9.46
CA VAL A 173 2.26 11.64 -9.02
C VAL A 173 3.18 10.94 -10.02
N VAL A 174 3.05 11.22 -11.32
CA VAL A 174 3.89 10.59 -12.36
C VAL A 174 5.36 11.00 -12.20
N ILE A 175 5.65 12.24 -11.80
CA ILE A 175 7.03 12.74 -11.67
C ILE A 175 7.86 11.92 -10.67
N PRO A 176 7.44 11.73 -9.40
CA PRO A 176 8.17 10.89 -8.46
C PRO A 176 8.15 9.40 -8.86
N ALA A 177 7.06 8.91 -9.48
CA ALA A 177 6.98 7.53 -9.93
C ALA A 177 8.04 7.19 -10.98
N LEU A 178 8.39 8.12 -11.87
CA LEU A 178 9.45 7.95 -12.87
C LEU A 178 10.86 8.06 -12.28
N LYS A 179 11.04 8.84 -11.21
CA LYS A 179 12.36 9.09 -10.62
C LYS A 179 12.74 8.12 -9.50
N LEU A 180 11.76 7.54 -8.82
CA LEU A 180 11.96 6.66 -7.69
C LEU A 180 11.63 5.20 -8.09
N PRO A 181 12.63 4.38 -8.48
CA PRO A 181 12.38 3.05 -9.03
C PRO A 181 11.91 2.03 -7.98
N TYR A 182 12.05 2.33 -6.69
CA TYR A 182 11.71 1.43 -5.61
C TYR A 182 10.47 1.90 -4.84
N ILE A 183 9.41 1.09 -4.83
CA ILE A 183 8.16 1.34 -4.09
C ILE A 183 8.44 1.59 -2.61
N PHE A 184 9.36 0.83 -2.01
CA PHE A 184 9.74 1.01 -0.61
C PHE A 184 10.37 2.39 -0.34
N SER A 185 11.15 2.93 -1.26
CA SER A 185 11.74 4.27 -1.13
C SER A 185 10.67 5.35 -1.18
N ILE A 186 9.66 5.21 -2.05
CA ILE A 186 8.52 6.13 -2.11
C ILE A 186 7.74 6.08 -0.79
N PHE A 187 7.52 4.89 -0.25
CA PHE A 187 6.83 4.68 1.01
C PHE A 187 7.58 5.34 2.19
N MET A 188 8.89 5.12 2.31
CA MET A 188 9.73 5.75 3.34
C MET A 188 9.76 7.27 3.20
N TRP A 189 9.85 7.77 1.97
CA TRP A 189 9.81 9.20 1.69
C TRP A 189 8.47 9.82 2.13
N THR A 190 7.35 9.16 1.82
CA THR A 190 6.02 9.60 2.26
C THR A 190 5.90 9.62 3.79
N PHE A 191 6.43 8.62 4.49
CA PHE A 191 6.45 8.59 5.95
C PHE A 191 7.25 9.76 6.55
N SER A 192 8.37 10.12 5.94
CA SER A 192 9.19 11.25 6.41
C SER A 192 8.43 12.57 6.43
N PHE A 193 7.47 12.77 5.54
CA PHE A 193 6.59 13.93 5.56
C PHE A 193 5.39 13.76 6.50
N ALA A 194 4.90 12.55 6.67
CA ALA A 194 3.74 12.29 7.51
C ALA A 194 4.06 12.46 9.01
N ILE A 195 5.26 12.08 9.46
CA ILE A 195 5.67 12.15 10.87
C ILE A 195 5.51 13.54 11.50
N PRO A 196 6.03 14.64 10.89
CA PRO A 196 5.86 15.98 11.45
C PRO A 196 4.40 16.44 11.51
N VAL A 197 3.60 16.06 10.50
CA VAL A 197 2.17 16.39 10.45
C VAL A 197 1.41 15.70 11.59
N PHE A 198 1.68 14.43 11.85
CA PHE A 198 1.06 13.69 12.96
C PHE A 198 1.55 14.18 14.33
N GLY A 199 2.83 14.55 14.45
CA GLY A 199 3.34 15.18 15.67
C GLY A 199 2.59 16.45 16.01
N ALA A 200 2.30 17.31 15.02
CA ALA A 200 1.51 18.52 15.21
C ALA A 200 0.02 18.26 15.52
N TYR A 201 -0.52 17.10 15.15
CA TYR A 201 -1.91 16.72 15.43
C TYR A 201 -2.12 16.14 16.84
N LEU A 202 -1.05 15.63 17.46
CA LEU A 202 -1.08 15.03 18.81
C LEU A 202 -0.78 16.03 19.93
N ILE A 203 -0.34 17.25 19.61
CA ILE A 203 -0.10 18.37 20.53
C ILE A 203 -1.30 19.30 20.51
#